data_30430aa01d74ed6c93cbdfe81c93f604
#
_entry.id   30430aa01d74ed6c93cbdfe81c93f604
#
_cell.length_a   1.000
_cell.length_b   1.000
_cell.length_c   1.000
_cell.angle_alpha   90.00
_cell.angle_beta   90.00
_cell.angle_gamma   90.00
#
_symmetry.space_group_name_H-M   'P 1'
#
loop_
_entity.id
_entity.type
_entity.pdbx_description
1 polymer ?
#
loop_
_entity_poly.entity_id
_entity_poly.type
_entity_poly.pdbx_seq_one_letter_code
_entity_poly.pdbx_strand_id
1 'polypeptide(L)'
;VYNKAGYEFVGWSTDPNAVEPQYEVDDDVTSYTAENGARITFYAIWRAVGVGYSINYYYQNIASARNNSTSSLTADFTLHSSEEVAPENAYAGEEIDYQTIANTFISANSALKATLFTQNTSTGEFIVAGDGNLELTLYFTRGTYEVAVTIGTGINTISMTSSATSTAITPSVVGS
;
A
#
# COMPACT_ATOMS: atom_id res chain seq x y z
N VAL A 1 -2.11 -23.38 24.12
CA VAL A 1 -1.66 -21.98 23.93
C VAL A 1 -2.49 -21.41 22.79
N TYR A 2 -3.19 -20.33 23.07
CA TYR A 2 -3.91 -19.59 22.03
C TYR A 2 -2.90 -18.75 21.26
N ASN A 3 -3.00 -18.73 19.94
CA ASN A 3 -2.14 -17.92 19.09
C ASN A 3 -3.02 -17.12 18.11
N LYS A 4 -2.74 -15.82 17.98
CA LYS A 4 -3.35 -14.93 17.00
C LYS A 4 -2.21 -14.18 16.32
N ALA A 5 -2.01 -14.43 15.02
CA ALA A 5 -0.92 -13.83 14.25
C ALA A 5 -0.95 -12.29 14.36
N GLY A 6 0.18 -11.67 14.67
CA GLY A 6 0.31 -10.23 14.87
C GLY A 6 -0.25 -9.69 16.18
N TYR A 7 -0.60 -10.55 17.12
CA TYR A 7 -1.12 -10.14 18.42
C TYR A 7 -0.46 -10.91 19.55
N GLU A 8 -0.21 -10.21 20.62
CA GLU A 8 0.21 -10.75 21.92
C GLU A 8 -1.01 -10.99 22.79
N PHE A 9 -1.08 -12.13 23.43
CA PHE A 9 -2.10 -12.42 24.44
C PHE A 9 -1.70 -11.75 25.75
N VAL A 10 -2.56 -10.89 26.31
CA VAL A 10 -2.24 -10.09 27.51
C VAL A 10 -3.05 -10.50 28.74
N GLY A 11 -4.07 -11.31 28.60
CA GLY A 11 -4.85 -11.81 29.74
C GLY A 11 -6.33 -11.97 29.42
N TRP A 12 -7.17 -11.96 30.45
CA TRP A 12 -8.59 -12.26 30.36
C TRP A 12 -9.46 -11.16 30.97
N SER A 13 -10.69 -11.04 30.50
CA SER A 13 -11.73 -10.22 31.11
C SER A 13 -13.07 -10.94 31.10
N THR A 14 -13.94 -10.61 32.06
CA THR A 14 -15.37 -11.02 32.03
C THR A 14 -16.23 -10.06 31.23
N ASP A 15 -15.73 -8.89 30.86
CA ASP A 15 -16.38 -7.94 29.95
C ASP A 15 -15.95 -8.22 28.49
N PRO A 16 -16.91 -8.51 27.58
CA PRO A 16 -16.59 -8.75 26.18
C PRO A 16 -16.03 -7.52 25.44
N ASN A 17 -16.20 -6.32 25.99
CA ASN A 17 -15.73 -5.06 25.40
C ASN A 17 -14.45 -4.52 26.05
N ALA A 18 -13.85 -5.27 26.98
CA ALA A 18 -12.64 -4.86 27.66
C ALA A 18 -11.47 -4.76 26.67
N VAL A 19 -10.67 -3.70 26.78
CA VAL A 19 -9.42 -3.47 26.03
C VAL A 19 -8.18 -3.77 26.88
N GLU A 20 -8.34 -3.86 28.21
CA GLU A 20 -7.30 -4.22 29.17
C GLU A 20 -7.73 -5.46 29.95
N PRO A 21 -6.79 -6.34 30.33
CA PRO A 21 -7.13 -7.54 31.09
C PRO A 21 -7.55 -7.20 32.52
N GLN A 22 -8.54 -7.92 33.03
CA GLN A 22 -8.90 -7.94 34.47
C GLN A 22 -8.10 -9.00 35.22
N TYR A 23 -7.66 -10.02 34.48
CA TYR A 23 -6.97 -11.20 35.03
C TYR A 23 -5.76 -11.51 34.18
N GLU A 24 -4.63 -11.70 34.84
CA GLU A 24 -3.38 -12.08 34.21
C GLU A 24 -3.42 -13.55 33.74
N VAL A 25 -2.41 -13.94 32.96
CA VAL A 25 -2.33 -15.27 32.34
C VAL A 25 -2.36 -16.41 33.36
N ASP A 26 -1.72 -16.21 34.52
CA ASP A 26 -1.52 -17.21 35.56
C ASP A 26 -2.37 -16.96 36.82
N ASP A 27 -3.37 -16.07 36.76
CA ASP A 27 -4.24 -15.78 37.89
C ASP A 27 -5.07 -16.99 38.29
N ASP A 28 -5.22 -17.21 39.60
CA ASP A 28 -6.08 -18.25 40.15
C ASP A 28 -7.55 -17.88 40.01
N VAL A 29 -8.27 -18.60 39.15
CA VAL A 29 -9.67 -18.38 38.87
C VAL A 29 -10.64 -19.15 39.82
N THR A 30 -10.12 -19.88 40.82
CA THR A 30 -10.92 -20.75 41.68
C THR A 30 -11.82 -19.98 42.64
N SER A 31 -11.61 -18.70 42.86
CA SER A 31 -12.36 -17.88 43.85
C SER A 31 -13.41 -16.95 43.21
N TYR A 32 -13.68 -17.02 41.89
CA TYR A 32 -14.55 -16.04 41.22
C TYR A 32 -16.05 -16.26 41.45
N THR A 33 -16.49 -17.40 41.96
CA THR A 33 -17.86 -17.60 42.37
C THR A 33 -17.94 -18.60 43.52
N ALA A 34 -18.80 -18.30 44.49
CA ALA A 34 -19.19 -19.21 45.55
C ALA A 34 -20.45 -20.04 45.20
N GLU A 35 -21.07 -19.78 44.04
CA GLU A 35 -22.31 -20.45 43.63
C GLU A 35 -22.00 -21.75 42.88
N ASN A 36 -22.54 -22.85 43.40
CA ASN A 36 -22.39 -24.15 42.76
C ASN A 36 -23.10 -24.20 41.40
N GLY A 37 -22.36 -24.52 40.34
CA GLY A 37 -22.87 -24.61 38.97
C GLY A 37 -22.95 -23.28 38.22
N ALA A 38 -22.44 -22.18 38.76
CA ALA A 38 -22.32 -20.91 38.04
C ALA A 38 -21.39 -21.06 36.84
N ARG A 39 -21.70 -20.35 35.77
CA ARG A 39 -20.84 -20.22 34.56
C ARG A 39 -20.28 -18.82 34.49
N ILE A 40 -18.98 -18.72 34.34
CA ILE A 40 -18.28 -17.47 34.09
C ILE A 40 -17.65 -17.57 32.69
N THR A 41 -17.87 -16.57 31.85
CA THR A 41 -17.26 -16.47 30.52
C THR A 41 -16.06 -15.52 30.63
N PHE A 42 -14.91 -16.00 30.21
CA PHE A 42 -13.70 -15.19 30.06
C PHE A 42 -13.44 -14.90 28.60
N TYR A 43 -13.18 -13.64 28.29
CA TYR A 43 -12.81 -13.15 26.96
C TYR A 43 -11.32 -12.89 26.94
N ALA A 44 -10.64 -13.45 25.95
CA ALA A 44 -9.20 -13.24 25.75
C ALA A 44 -8.93 -11.81 25.29
N ILE A 45 -8.03 -11.12 25.94
CA ILE A 45 -7.60 -9.78 25.57
C ILE A 45 -6.29 -9.89 24.79
N TRP A 46 -6.27 -9.24 23.62
CA TRP A 46 -5.16 -9.27 22.68
C TRP A 46 -4.66 -7.87 22.40
N ARG A 47 -3.35 -7.70 22.39
CA ARG A 47 -2.68 -6.46 22.00
C ARG A 47 -2.01 -6.66 20.65
N ALA A 48 -2.24 -5.75 19.68
CA ALA A 48 -1.54 -5.78 18.41
C ALA A 48 -0.04 -5.54 18.61
N VAL A 49 0.77 -6.31 17.89
CA VAL A 49 2.23 -6.11 17.84
C VAL A 49 2.64 -5.61 16.47
N GLY A 50 3.80 -4.97 16.40
CA GLY A 50 4.36 -4.52 15.15
C GLY A 50 4.76 -5.69 14.26
N VAL A 51 4.36 -5.65 13.00
CA VAL A 51 4.63 -6.74 12.03
C VAL A 51 5.25 -6.26 10.72
N GLY A 52 5.16 -4.99 10.41
CA GLY A 52 5.65 -4.44 9.14
C GLY A 52 4.89 -4.94 7.90
N TYR A 53 5.25 -4.40 6.74
CA TYR A 53 4.79 -4.82 5.42
C TYR A 53 5.69 -4.26 4.32
N SER A 54 5.54 -4.74 3.07
CA SER A 54 6.28 -4.19 1.93
C SER A 54 5.37 -3.38 1.00
N ILE A 55 5.98 -2.39 0.30
CA ILE A 55 5.31 -1.60 -0.72
C ILE A 55 6.08 -1.75 -2.02
N ASN A 56 5.38 -2.16 -3.09
CA ASN A 56 5.94 -2.28 -4.42
C ASN A 56 5.39 -1.17 -5.33
N TYR A 57 6.28 -0.39 -5.94
CA TYR A 57 5.95 0.73 -6.83
C TYR A 57 6.20 0.33 -8.28
N TYR A 58 5.14 0.23 -9.08
CA TYR A 58 5.22 -0.13 -10.49
C TYR A 58 4.95 1.08 -11.38
N TYR A 59 5.81 1.28 -12.37
CA TYR A 59 5.64 2.33 -13.37
C TYR A 59 5.12 1.76 -14.67
N GLN A 60 4.17 2.48 -15.28
CA GLN A 60 3.74 2.18 -16.64
C GLN A 60 4.92 2.24 -17.60
N ASN A 61 5.05 1.24 -18.46
CA ASN A 61 6.07 1.18 -19.50
C ASN A 61 5.91 2.33 -20.49
N ILE A 62 7.00 2.84 -21.04
CA ILE A 62 6.96 3.97 -21.98
C ILE A 62 6.13 3.63 -23.23
N ALA A 63 6.27 2.41 -23.76
CA ALA A 63 5.49 1.95 -24.92
C ALA A 63 3.99 1.93 -24.60
N SER A 64 3.61 1.40 -23.43
CA SER A 64 2.23 1.35 -22.97
C SER A 64 1.68 2.76 -22.70
N ALA A 65 2.48 3.66 -22.15
CA ALA A 65 2.09 5.06 -21.95
C ALA A 65 1.80 5.79 -23.28
N ARG A 66 2.63 5.56 -24.31
CA ARG A 66 2.40 6.12 -25.66
C ARG A 66 1.12 5.66 -26.29
N ASN A 67 0.71 4.42 -26.01
CA ASN A 67 -0.51 3.81 -26.52
C ASN A 67 -1.69 3.98 -25.55
N ASN A 68 -1.50 4.69 -24.44
CA ASN A 68 -2.46 4.83 -23.36
C ASN A 68 -2.99 3.47 -22.84
N SER A 69 -2.11 2.46 -22.80
CA SER A 69 -2.45 1.09 -22.40
C SER A 69 -2.25 0.92 -20.89
N THR A 70 -3.27 0.41 -20.24
CA THR A 70 -3.28 0.02 -18.82
C THR A 70 -4.01 -1.32 -18.61
N SER A 71 -4.23 -2.06 -19.70
CA SER A 71 -5.10 -3.24 -19.72
C SER A 71 -4.46 -4.47 -19.09
N SER A 72 -3.12 -4.50 -19.02
CA SER A 72 -2.37 -5.61 -18.44
C SER A 72 -1.33 -5.13 -17.44
N LEU A 73 -1.52 -5.46 -16.18
CA LEU A 73 -0.60 -5.06 -15.11
C LEU A 73 0.79 -5.65 -15.28
N THR A 74 0.91 -6.84 -15.85
CA THR A 74 2.19 -7.50 -16.08
C THR A 74 2.90 -7.06 -17.35
N ALA A 75 2.15 -6.70 -18.41
CA ALA A 75 2.72 -6.28 -19.70
C ALA A 75 2.94 -4.76 -19.76
N ASP A 76 2.05 -3.98 -19.13
CA ASP A 76 2.06 -2.53 -19.22
C ASP A 76 2.87 -1.83 -18.13
N PHE A 77 3.24 -2.54 -17.05
CA PHE A 77 3.95 -1.98 -15.90
C PHE A 77 5.20 -2.78 -15.56
N THR A 78 6.18 -2.10 -15.01
CA THR A 78 7.44 -2.69 -14.52
C THR A 78 7.72 -2.20 -13.11
N LEU A 79 8.19 -3.10 -12.24
CA LEU A 79 8.63 -2.75 -10.89
C LEU A 79 9.74 -1.69 -10.96
N HIS A 80 9.52 -0.58 -10.29
CA HIS A 80 10.48 0.51 -10.17
C HIS A 80 11.31 0.40 -8.89
N SER A 81 10.63 0.24 -7.76
CA SER A 81 11.26 0.12 -6.45
C SER A 81 10.34 -0.61 -5.47
N SER A 82 10.94 -1.09 -4.40
CA SER A 82 10.25 -1.63 -3.25
C SER A 82 10.74 -0.94 -1.98
N GLU A 83 9.87 -0.84 -1.00
CA GLU A 83 10.14 -0.27 0.31
C GLU A 83 9.60 -1.20 1.39
N GLU A 84 10.36 -1.36 2.48
CA GLU A 84 9.93 -2.10 3.65
C GLU A 84 9.49 -1.13 4.74
N VAL A 85 8.26 -1.30 5.23
CA VAL A 85 7.76 -0.61 6.42
C VAL A 85 8.09 -1.47 7.63
N ALA A 86 8.97 -0.96 8.47
CA ALA A 86 9.48 -1.70 9.62
C ALA A 86 8.38 -1.97 10.67
N PRO A 87 8.50 -3.05 11.47
CA PRO A 87 7.51 -3.42 12.47
C PRO A 87 7.17 -2.34 13.49
N GLU A 88 8.12 -1.46 13.82
CA GLU A 88 7.88 -0.34 14.74
C GLU A 88 6.95 0.75 14.15
N ASN A 89 6.67 0.70 12.86
CA ASN A 89 5.85 1.67 12.14
C ASN A 89 4.53 1.09 11.63
N ALA A 90 4.23 -0.18 11.89
CA ALA A 90 2.99 -0.82 11.43
C ALA A 90 2.54 -1.92 12.39
N TYR A 91 1.28 -1.90 12.79
CA TYR A 91 0.70 -2.85 13.73
C TYR A 91 -0.36 -3.71 13.07
N ALA A 92 -0.44 -4.97 13.47
CA ALA A 92 -1.45 -5.90 12.97
C ALA A 92 -2.87 -5.34 13.12
N GLY A 93 -3.64 -5.34 12.04
CA GLY A 93 -5.01 -4.84 12.00
C GLY A 93 -5.13 -3.33 11.77
N GLU A 94 -4.01 -2.60 11.63
CA GLU A 94 -4.03 -1.18 11.31
C GLU A 94 -4.41 -0.95 9.84
N GLU A 95 -5.21 0.08 9.59
CA GLU A 95 -5.59 0.49 8.23
C GLU A 95 -4.45 1.29 7.57
N ILE A 96 -4.10 0.93 6.33
CA ILE A 96 -3.07 1.61 5.55
C ILE A 96 -3.69 2.73 4.72
N ASP A 97 -3.29 3.98 4.98
CA ASP A 97 -3.63 5.12 4.11
C ASP A 97 -2.77 5.12 2.84
N TYR A 98 -3.10 4.20 1.94
CA TYR A 98 -2.41 4.04 0.67
C TYR A 98 -2.54 5.27 -0.24
N GLN A 99 -3.58 6.09 -0.08
CA GLN A 99 -3.76 7.30 -0.89
C GLN A 99 -2.72 8.35 -0.54
N THR A 100 -2.45 8.55 0.75
CA THR A 100 -1.37 9.43 1.20
C THR A 100 -0.01 8.93 0.73
N ILE A 101 0.26 7.62 0.83
CA ILE A 101 1.49 7.00 0.31
C ILE A 101 1.64 7.29 -1.19
N ALA A 102 0.61 7.00 -1.98
CA ALA A 102 0.62 7.19 -3.43
C ALA A 102 0.79 8.66 -3.83
N ASN A 103 0.09 9.59 -3.18
CA ASN A 103 0.18 11.02 -3.46
C ASN A 103 1.57 11.58 -3.12
N THR A 104 2.16 11.13 -2.01
CA THR A 104 3.53 11.49 -1.63
C THR A 104 4.52 11.01 -2.68
N PHE A 105 4.36 9.78 -3.15
CA PHE A 105 5.22 9.21 -4.18
C PHE A 105 5.09 9.94 -5.53
N ILE A 106 3.88 10.27 -5.98
CA ILE A 106 3.64 11.07 -7.19
C ILE A 106 4.27 12.45 -7.07
N SER A 107 4.13 13.10 -5.93
CA SER A 107 4.68 14.44 -5.70
C SER A 107 6.21 14.48 -5.78
N ALA A 108 6.86 13.40 -5.39
CA ALA A 108 8.31 13.24 -5.51
C ALA A 108 8.78 12.84 -6.92
N ASN A 109 7.86 12.37 -7.79
CA ASN A 109 8.16 11.79 -9.10
C ASN A 109 7.37 12.48 -10.21
N SER A 110 7.88 13.60 -10.74
CA SER A 110 7.21 14.44 -11.73
C SER A 110 6.84 13.73 -13.05
N ALA A 111 7.43 12.56 -13.32
CA ALA A 111 7.09 11.72 -14.49
C ALA A 111 5.75 10.99 -14.34
N LEU A 112 5.18 10.95 -13.14
CA LEU A 112 3.96 10.24 -12.83
C LEU A 112 2.77 11.18 -12.79
N LYS A 113 1.59 10.68 -13.15
CA LYS A 113 0.38 11.49 -13.22
C LYS A 113 -0.75 10.97 -12.34
N ALA A 114 -0.94 9.68 -12.33
CA ALA A 114 -2.06 9.06 -11.63
C ALA A 114 -1.70 7.66 -11.14
N THR A 115 -2.42 7.21 -10.16
CA THR A 115 -2.27 5.87 -9.58
C THR A 115 -3.40 4.97 -10.01
N LEU A 116 -3.07 3.76 -10.40
CA LEU A 116 -4.00 2.64 -10.52
C LEU A 116 -3.72 1.69 -9.38
N PHE A 117 -4.77 1.32 -8.65
CA PHE A 117 -4.63 0.37 -7.55
C PHE A 117 -5.02 -1.01 -7.99
N THR A 118 -4.18 -1.97 -7.65
CA THR A 118 -4.61 -3.36 -7.54
C THR A 118 -4.33 -3.84 -6.14
N GLN A 119 -5.25 -4.60 -5.66
CA GLN A 119 -5.19 -5.14 -4.35
C GLN A 119 -4.71 -6.57 -4.39
N ASN A 120 -3.73 -6.90 -3.56
CA ASN A 120 -3.27 -8.27 -3.37
C ASN A 120 -4.00 -9.01 -2.26
N THR A 121 -5.06 -8.44 -1.69
CA THR A 121 -5.83 -9.10 -0.65
C THR A 121 -7.18 -9.55 -1.18
N SER A 122 -7.62 -10.74 -0.80
CA SER A 122 -8.92 -11.29 -1.15
C SER A 122 -10.11 -10.55 -0.51
N THR A 123 -9.87 -9.60 0.38
CA THR A 123 -10.89 -8.92 1.19
C THR A 123 -11.22 -7.51 0.75
N GLY A 124 -10.41 -6.89 -0.11
CA GLY A 124 -10.66 -5.50 -0.52
C GLY A 124 -10.17 -4.43 0.46
N GLU A 125 -9.55 -4.79 1.57
CA GLU A 125 -9.12 -3.88 2.62
C GLU A 125 -7.60 -3.75 2.67
N PHE A 126 -7.12 -2.53 2.86
CA PHE A 126 -5.70 -2.22 3.05
C PHE A 126 -5.38 -2.25 4.55
N ILE A 127 -5.34 -3.45 5.11
CA ILE A 127 -5.09 -3.68 6.53
C ILE A 127 -3.78 -4.45 6.70
N VAL A 128 -2.97 -4.01 7.66
CA VAL A 128 -1.71 -4.68 8.00
C VAL A 128 -2.00 -6.11 8.46
N ALA A 129 -1.53 -7.09 7.68
CA ALA A 129 -1.72 -8.50 7.98
C ALA A 129 -0.86 -8.93 9.17
N GLY A 130 -1.45 -9.66 10.12
CA GLY A 130 -0.75 -10.07 11.33
C GLY A 130 0.39 -11.08 11.11
N ASP A 131 0.48 -11.68 9.94
CA ASP A 131 1.55 -12.60 9.56
C ASP A 131 2.80 -11.89 8.99
N GLY A 132 2.73 -10.55 8.81
CA GLY A 132 3.83 -9.75 8.27
C GLY A 132 4.12 -9.97 6.78
N ASN A 133 3.23 -10.66 6.05
CA ASN A 133 3.41 -10.99 4.64
C ASN A 133 2.62 -10.07 3.68
N LEU A 134 2.10 -8.95 4.18
CA LEU A 134 1.37 -8.02 3.33
C LEU A 134 2.31 -7.34 2.34
N GLU A 135 1.96 -7.41 1.07
CA GLU A 135 2.58 -6.65 -0.02
C GLU A 135 1.56 -5.66 -0.59
N LEU A 136 1.75 -4.37 -0.32
CA LEU A 136 0.98 -3.31 -0.96
C LEU A 136 1.59 -3.01 -2.33
N THR A 137 0.84 -3.20 -3.40
CA THR A 137 1.32 -2.93 -4.76
C THR A 137 0.60 -1.72 -5.35
N LEU A 138 1.38 -0.70 -5.73
CA LEU A 138 0.90 0.54 -6.32
C LEU A 138 1.38 0.66 -7.76
N TYR A 139 0.44 0.92 -8.68
CA TYR A 139 0.72 1.10 -10.10
C TYR A 139 0.52 2.55 -10.49
N PHE A 140 1.50 3.15 -11.18
CA PHE A 140 1.50 4.55 -11.56
C PHE A 140 1.54 4.73 -13.06
N THR A 141 0.59 5.50 -13.59
CA THR A 141 0.60 5.91 -14.99
C THR A 141 1.53 7.10 -15.20
N ARG A 142 2.13 7.19 -16.37
CA ARG A 142 2.99 8.31 -16.75
C ARG A 142 2.18 9.50 -17.22
N GLY A 143 2.68 10.69 -16.92
CA GLY A 143 2.20 11.93 -17.51
C GLY A 143 2.66 12.06 -18.97
N THR A 144 1.90 12.81 -19.75
CA THR A 144 2.30 13.25 -21.09
C THR A 144 2.70 14.73 -21.02
N TYR A 145 3.77 15.09 -21.73
CA TYR A 145 4.23 16.48 -21.82
C TYR A 145 4.20 16.92 -23.27
N GLU A 146 3.73 18.13 -23.51
CA GLU A 146 3.87 18.78 -24.78
C GLU A 146 5.22 19.52 -24.80
N VAL A 147 6.05 19.22 -25.78
CA VAL A 147 7.29 19.93 -26.03
C VAL A 147 7.11 20.76 -27.30
N ALA A 148 7.03 22.07 -27.13
CA ALA A 148 7.04 23.00 -28.26
C ALA A 148 8.50 23.27 -28.67
N VAL A 149 8.87 22.90 -29.88
CA VAL A 149 10.18 23.20 -30.47
C VAL A 149 10.03 24.31 -31.50
N THR A 150 10.63 25.48 -31.27
CA THR A 150 10.65 26.57 -32.24
C THR A 150 11.95 26.50 -33.02
N ILE A 151 11.86 26.24 -34.31
CA ILE A 151 13.03 26.16 -35.21
C ILE A 151 13.10 27.45 -36.05
N GLY A 152 14.04 28.32 -35.71
CA GLY A 152 14.45 29.45 -36.51
C GLY A 152 13.45 30.59 -36.70
N THR A 153 13.90 31.71 -37.27
CA THR A 153 13.08 32.87 -37.56
C THR A 153 12.20 32.62 -38.79
N GLY A 154 10.88 32.62 -38.54
CA GLY A 154 9.87 32.63 -39.62
C GLY A 154 9.13 31.31 -39.84
N ILE A 155 9.20 30.34 -38.93
CA ILE A 155 8.70 29.02 -39.20
C ILE A 155 7.99 28.35 -38.04
N ASN A 156 7.10 27.59 -38.44
CA ASN A 156 6.27 26.56 -37.83
C ASN A 156 6.72 26.03 -36.47
N THR A 157 5.82 26.13 -35.52
CA THR A 157 5.88 25.44 -34.25
C THR A 157 5.63 23.95 -34.52
N ILE A 158 6.58 23.10 -34.12
CA ILE A 158 6.37 21.66 -34.11
C ILE A 158 5.98 21.27 -32.68
N SER A 159 4.74 20.90 -32.49
CA SER A 159 4.31 20.32 -31.22
C SER A 159 4.62 18.83 -31.20
N MET A 160 5.45 18.40 -30.26
CA MET A 160 5.73 16.99 -30.04
C MET A 160 5.19 16.58 -28.70
N THR A 161 4.29 15.60 -28.71
CA THR A 161 3.80 14.98 -27.48
C THR A 161 4.73 13.82 -27.13
N SER A 162 5.50 13.93 -26.05
CA SER A 162 6.29 12.82 -25.56
C SER A 162 5.80 12.40 -24.17
N SER A 163 5.72 11.10 -23.94
CA SER A 163 5.61 10.62 -22.57
C SER A 163 6.93 10.85 -21.85
N ALA A 164 6.87 11.40 -20.65
CA ALA A 164 8.01 11.86 -19.91
C ALA A 164 9.01 10.75 -19.57
N THR A 165 9.98 10.59 -20.42
CA THR A 165 11.34 10.17 -20.07
C THR A 165 12.24 10.48 -21.23
N SER A 166 13.33 11.17 -20.97
CA SER A 166 14.31 11.62 -21.92
C SER A 166 14.84 10.48 -22.81
N THR A 167 14.29 10.40 -24.00
CA THR A 167 15.05 9.81 -25.10
C THR A 167 15.22 10.93 -26.11
N ALA A 168 16.43 11.14 -26.58
CA ALA A 168 16.73 12.17 -27.55
C ALA A 168 15.69 12.19 -28.67
N ILE A 169 14.98 13.30 -28.80
CA ILE A 169 14.00 13.51 -29.85
C ILE A 169 14.80 13.89 -31.08
N THR A 170 14.82 13.03 -32.07
CA THR A 170 15.36 13.39 -33.38
C THR A 170 14.25 14.11 -34.14
N PRO A 171 14.36 15.40 -34.41
CA PRO A 171 13.37 16.14 -35.18
C PRO A 171 13.32 15.57 -36.60
N SER A 172 12.16 15.12 -37.08
CA SER A 172 11.94 14.88 -38.49
C SER A 172 11.48 16.20 -39.13
N VAL A 173 12.28 16.72 -40.01
CA VAL A 173 11.92 17.87 -40.85
C VAL A 173 10.95 17.35 -41.90
N VAL A 174 9.70 17.77 -41.84
CA VAL A 174 8.78 17.59 -42.98
C VAL A 174 9.15 18.71 -43.95
N GLY A 175 9.71 18.30 -45.11
CA GLY A 175 10.14 19.22 -46.16
C GLY A 175 9.00 20.09 -46.71
N SER A 176 9.37 21.27 -47.12
CA SER A 176 8.57 22.26 -47.83
C SER A 176 7.95 21.71 -49.12
#